data_50c78cf566d31617dcb0c6e39a6417d2
#
_entry.id   50c78cf566d31617dcb0c6e39a6417d2
#
_cell.length_a   1.000
_cell.length_b   1.000
_cell.length_c   1.000
_cell.angle_alpha   90.00
_cell.angle_beta   90.00
_cell.angle_gamma   90.00
#
_symmetry.space_group_name_H-M   'P 1'
#
loop_
_entity.id
_entity.type
_entity.pdbx_description
1 polymer ?
#
loop_
_entity_poly.entity_id
_entity_poly.type
_entity_poly.pdbx_seq_one_letter_code
_entity_poly.pdbx_strand_id
1 'polypeptide(L)'
;CYGGTAALFNAINWIESSAWNGRFALVVAGDIAVYAKGSARPTGGAGAVAILVGPHAPLVFDRGVRATFVKHAYDFYKPDLTSEYPIVDGKLSIQCYLSALDNCYQLYCKNVEKLSNQKVDLNHFDAMLFHS
;
A
#
# COMPACT_ATOMS: atom_id res chain seq x y z
N CYS A 1 2.91 0.73 -8.76
CA CYS A 1 3.31 0.58 -7.33
C CYS A 1 2.24 -0.07 -6.44
N TYR A 2 1.05 -0.33 -6.95
CA TYR A 2 -0.04 -0.92 -6.15
C TYR A 2 -0.14 -2.46 -6.28
N GLY A 3 0.57 -3.06 -7.23
CA GLY A 3 0.45 -4.49 -7.56
C GLY A 3 0.72 -5.43 -6.37
N GLY A 4 1.76 -5.18 -5.59
CA GLY A 4 2.08 -5.97 -4.39
C GLY A 4 1.00 -5.88 -3.30
N THR A 5 0.46 -4.69 -3.05
CA THR A 5 -0.64 -4.47 -2.12
C THR A 5 -1.92 -5.16 -2.61
N ALA A 6 -2.25 -5.06 -3.90
CA ALA A 6 -3.39 -5.74 -4.49
C ALA A 6 -3.27 -7.27 -4.38
N ALA A 7 -2.08 -7.82 -4.63
CA ALA A 7 -1.82 -9.25 -4.49
C ALA A 7 -2.01 -9.72 -3.04
N LEU A 8 -1.54 -8.93 -2.05
CA LEU A 8 -1.73 -9.23 -0.63
C LEU A 8 -3.23 -9.25 -0.26
N PHE A 9 -3.98 -8.24 -0.68
CA PHE A 9 -5.41 -8.18 -0.41
C PHE A 9 -6.19 -9.29 -1.11
N ASN A 10 -5.82 -9.66 -2.32
CA ASN A 10 -6.42 -10.79 -3.03
C ASN A 10 -6.13 -12.13 -2.32
N ALA A 11 -4.92 -12.32 -1.82
CA ALA A 11 -4.56 -13.52 -1.05
C ALA A 11 -5.37 -13.62 0.26
N ILE A 12 -5.49 -12.52 1.00
CA ILE A 12 -6.30 -12.45 2.23
C ILE A 12 -7.77 -12.76 1.90
N ASN A 13 -8.33 -12.09 0.88
CA ASN A 13 -9.72 -12.28 0.48
C ASN A 13 -10.00 -13.71 0.02
N TRP A 14 -9.05 -14.35 -0.68
CA TRP A 14 -9.20 -15.76 -1.09
C TRP A 14 -9.23 -16.71 0.10
N ILE A 15 -8.31 -16.55 1.07
CA ILE A 15 -8.26 -17.38 2.29
C ILE A 15 -9.54 -17.21 3.12
N GLU A 16 -10.14 -16.03 3.12
CA GLU A 16 -11.40 -15.75 3.82
C GLU A 16 -12.66 -16.12 3.01
N SER A 17 -12.49 -16.61 1.78
CA SER A 17 -13.61 -16.93 0.90
C SER A 17 -14.06 -18.38 1.03
N SER A 18 -15.28 -18.66 0.55
CA SER A 18 -15.80 -20.02 0.41
C SER A 18 -15.02 -20.88 -0.60
N ALA A 19 -14.18 -20.28 -1.44
CA ALA A 19 -13.33 -20.99 -2.39
C ALA A 19 -11.99 -21.46 -1.79
N TRP A 20 -11.71 -21.10 -0.54
CA TRP A 20 -10.49 -21.56 0.12
C TRP A 20 -10.48 -23.07 0.35
N ASN A 21 -9.39 -23.71 0.02
CA ASN A 21 -9.22 -25.16 0.08
C ASN A 21 -8.18 -25.62 1.11
N GLY A 22 -7.88 -24.80 2.11
CA GLY A 22 -6.95 -25.14 3.20
C GLY A 22 -5.47 -24.85 2.89
N ARG A 23 -5.13 -24.39 1.68
CA ARG A 23 -3.74 -24.07 1.31
C ARG A 23 -3.35 -22.65 1.68
N PHE A 24 -2.06 -22.45 1.94
CA PHE A 24 -1.48 -21.10 2.08
C PHE A 24 -1.42 -20.40 0.72
N ALA A 25 -1.47 -19.06 0.76
CA ALA A 25 -1.18 -18.22 -0.39
C ALA A 25 0.21 -17.59 -0.23
N LEU A 26 1.01 -17.60 -1.29
CA LEU A 26 2.30 -16.93 -1.34
C LEU A 26 2.16 -15.67 -2.20
N VAL A 27 2.35 -14.51 -1.58
CA VAL A 27 2.43 -13.23 -2.27
C VAL A 27 3.89 -12.91 -2.54
N VAL A 28 4.22 -12.66 -3.79
CA VAL A 28 5.57 -12.24 -4.20
C VAL A 28 5.45 -10.89 -4.90
N ALA A 29 6.19 -9.92 -4.42
CA ALA A 29 6.28 -8.60 -5.04
C ALA A 29 7.76 -8.25 -5.24
N GLY A 30 8.11 -7.82 -6.45
CA GLY A 30 9.46 -7.37 -6.77
C GLY A 30 9.38 -6.21 -7.74
N ASP A 31 10.24 -5.22 -7.54
CA ASP A 31 10.28 -4.03 -8.37
C ASP A 31 11.70 -3.48 -8.47
N ILE A 32 11.97 -2.80 -9.60
CA ILE A 32 13.18 -2.03 -9.84
C ILE A 32 12.75 -0.62 -10.25
N ALA A 33 13.10 0.36 -9.44
CA ALA A 33 12.84 1.77 -9.71
C ALA A 33 14.12 2.42 -10.27
N VAL A 34 14.08 2.87 -11.52
CA VAL A 34 15.18 3.56 -12.19
C VAL A 34 14.70 4.92 -12.67
N TYR A 35 15.43 5.97 -12.32
CA TYR A 35 15.12 7.34 -12.69
C TYR A 35 16.21 7.95 -13.55
N ALA A 36 15.82 8.88 -14.44
CA ALA A 36 16.75 9.69 -15.21
C ALA A 36 17.65 10.53 -14.29
N LYS A 37 18.72 11.07 -14.84
CA LYS A 37 19.62 12.01 -14.14
C LYS A 37 18.80 13.18 -13.58
N GLY A 38 18.85 13.39 -12.27
CA GLY A 38 18.10 14.43 -11.56
C GLY A 38 17.96 14.11 -10.08
N SER A 39 17.13 14.88 -9.39
CA SER A 39 16.91 14.78 -7.93
C SER A 39 16.30 13.44 -7.49
N ALA A 40 15.50 12.78 -8.33
CA ALA A 40 14.89 11.50 -8.02
C ALA A 40 15.85 10.31 -8.19
N ARG A 41 16.97 10.45 -8.90
CA ARG A 41 17.87 9.32 -9.18
C ARG A 41 18.43 8.63 -7.94
N PRO A 42 18.83 9.32 -6.85
CA PRO A 42 19.32 8.67 -5.64
C PRO A 42 18.27 7.82 -4.91
N THR A 43 16.99 8.01 -5.20
CA THR A 43 15.89 7.24 -4.61
C THR A 43 15.57 5.97 -5.39
N GLY A 44 16.26 5.70 -6.48
CA GLY A 44 16.15 4.46 -7.25
C GLY A 44 16.72 3.27 -6.50
N GLY A 45 16.20 2.08 -6.80
CA GLY A 45 16.67 0.84 -6.19
C GLY A 45 15.90 -0.37 -6.67
N ALA A 46 16.25 -1.52 -6.14
CA ALA A 46 15.55 -2.77 -6.39
C ALA A 46 15.17 -3.43 -5.06
N GLY A 47 14.00 -4.02 -5.01
CA GLY A 47 13.53 -4.73 -3.83
C GLY A 47 12.60 -5.88 -4.19
N ALA A 48 12.58 -6.89 -3.34
CA ALA A 48 11.63 -7.99 -3.44
C ALA A 48 11.21 -8.43 -2.05
N VAL A 49 9.95 -8.87 -1.93
CA VAL A 49 9.39 -9.43 -0.72
C VAL A 49 8.52 -10.64 -1.06
N ALA A 50 8.56 -11.65 -0.21
CA ALA A 50 7.65 -12.78 -0.26
C ALA A 50 6.91 -12.89 1.08
N ILE A 51 5.58 -12.97 1.03
CA ILE A 51 4.71 -13.00 2.21
C ILE A 51 3.86 -14.27 2.13
N LEU A 52 3.99 -15.14 3.13
CA LEU A 52 3.12 -16.29 3.27
C LEU A 52 1.86 -15.89 4.05
N VAL A 53 0.70 -16.09 3.45
CA VAL A 53 -0.61 -15.73 4.00
C VAL A 53 -1.39 -17.00 4.32
N GLY A 54 -1.95 -17.08 5.52
CA GLY A 54 -2.72 -18.24 5.98
C GLY A 54 -3.31 -18.02 7.36
N PRO A 55 -4.02 -19.01 7.89
CA PRO A 55 -4.59 -18.96 9.23
C PRO A 55 -3.50 -19.08 10.32
N HIS A 56 -3.83 -18.62 11.51
CA HIS A 56 -2.98 -18.72 12.71
C HIS A 56 -1.59 -18.09 12.56
N ALA A 57 -1.50 -17.03 11.78
CA ALA A 57 -0.25 -16.31 11.56
C ALA A 57 0.12 -15.42 12.77
N PRO A 58 1.43 -15.20 13.02
CA PRO A 58 1.87 -14.33 14.11
C PRO A 58 1.54 -12.85 13.89
N LEU A 59 1.41 -12.41 12.62
CA LEU A 59 0.93 -11.07 12.25
C LEU A 59 -0.49 -11.22 11.70
N VAL A 60 -1.44 -10.59 12.37
CA VAL A 60 -2.86 -10.70 12.03
C VAL A 60 -3.34 -9.38 11.43
N PHE A 61 -4.04 -9.47 10.30
CA PHE A 61 -4.67 -8.31 9.68
C PHE A 61 -6.03 -8.01 10.31
N ASP A 62 -6.24 -6.75 10.70
CA ASP A 62 -7.56 -6.25 11.07
C ASP A 62 -8.42 -6.10 9.82
N ARG A 63 -9.44 -6.95 9.72
CA ARG A 63 -10.35 -6.98 8.58
C ARG A 63 -11.50 -6.01 8.79
N GLY A 64 -11.95 -5.39 7.70
CA GLY A 64 -13.09 -4.48 7.71
C GLY A 64 -12.76 -3.02 8.03
N VAL A 65 -11.54 -2.72 8.50
CA VAL A 65 -11.11 -1.35 8.83
C VAL A 65 -10.17 -0.73 7.79
N ARG A 66 -9.78 -1.51 6.79
CA ARG A 66 -8.90 -1.05 5.71
C ARG A 66 -9.43 0.19 5.02
N ALA A 67 -8.55 1.15 4.77
CA ALA A 67 -8.85 2.37 4.05
C ALA A 67 -8.07 2.42 2.74
N THR A 68 -8.67 2.98 1.69
CA THR A 68 -8.04 3.20 0.39
C THR A 68 -8.36 4.60 -0.09
N PHE A 69 -7.36 5.28 -0.63
CA PHE A 69 -7.51 6.58 -1.26
C PHE A 69 -6.87 6.54 -2.65
N VAL A 70 -7.61 7.00 -3.65
CA VAL A 70 -7.16 7.07 -5.05
C VAL A 70 -7.47 8.45 -5.59
N LYS A 71 -6.49 9.07 -6.23
CA LYS A 71 -6.63 10.39 -6.86
C LYS A 71 -5.93 10.41 -8.20
N HIS A 72 -6.56 11.00 -9.20
CA HIS A 72 -5.91 11.28 -10.47
C HIS A 72 -4.95 12.45 -10.30
N ALA A 73 -3.65 12.20 -10.49
CA ALA A 73 -2.60 13.22 -10.40
C ALA A 73 -1.41 12.84 -11.31
N TYR A 74 -0.78 13.85 -11.87
CA TYR A 74 0.42 13.68 -12.70
C TYR A 74 1.69 13.94 -11.88
N ASP A 75 1.81 13.29 -10.75
CA ASP A 75 2.97 13.37 -9.86
C ASP A 75 4.08 12.40 -10.26
N PHE A 76 3.69 11.26 -10.83
CA PHE A 76 4.56 10.21 -11.31
C PHE A 76 3.89 9.53 -12.50
N TYR A 77 4.43 9.70 -13.72
CA TYR A 77 3.81 9.18 -14.93
C TYR A 77 4.82 9.00 -16.07
N LYS A 78 4.43 8.23 -17.07
CA LYS A 78 5.28 7.91 -18.22
C LYS A 78 4.58 8.35 -19.52
N PRO A 79 4.72 9.62 -19.93
CA PRO A 79 4.07 10.13 -21.14
C PRO A 79 4.71 9.63 -22.43
N ASP A 80 6.01 9.34 -22.41
CA ASP A 80 6.77 8.78 -23.53
C ASP A 80 7.00 7.29 -23.29
N LEU A 81 6.30 6.45 -24.03
CA LEU A 81 6.39 4.99 -23.92
C LEU A 81 7.70 4.42 -24.49
N THR A 82 8.46 5.22 -25.23
CA THR A 82 9.79 4.83 -25.73
C THR A 82 10.90 5.10 -24.73
N SER A 83 10.65 5.95 -23.71
CA SER A 83 11.58 6.24 -22.64
C SER A 83 11.56 5.13 -21.56
N GLU A 84 12.72 4.77 -21.06
CA GLU A 84 12.85 3.88 -19.89
C GLU A 84 12.40 4.56 -18.59
N TYR A 85 12.37 5.89 -18.56
CA TYR A 85 12.23 6.67 -17.34
C TYR A 85 10.87 7.35 -17.24
N PRO A 86 10.28 7.36 -16.04
CA PRO A 86 9.09 8.17 -15.76
C PRO A 86 9.46 9.65 -15.60
N ILE A 87 8.45 10.51 -15.71
CA ILE A 87 8.51 11.90 -15.25
C ILE A 87 8.00 11.95 -13.81
N VAL A 88 8.74 12.64 -12.95
CA VAL A 88 8.42 12.79 -11.53
C VAL A 88 8.31 14.27 -11.18
N ASP A 89 7.14 14.70 -10.69
CA ASP A 89 6.99 15.96 -9.97
C ASP A 89 7.13 15.68 -8.47
N GLY A 90 8.34 15.88 -7.95
CA GLY A 90 8.67 15.54 -6.57
C GLY A 90 7.85 16.30 -5.52
N LYS A 91 7.53 17.58 -5.78
CA LYS A 91 6.73 18.39 -4.87
C LYS A 91 5.27 17.90 -4.84
N LEU A 92 4.69 17.69 -6.00
CA LEU A 92 3.34 17.16 -6.12
C LEU A 92 3.25 15.74 -5.56
N SER A 93 4.27 14.90 -5.77
CA SER A 93 4.34 13.54 -5.22
C SER A 93 4.27 13.54 -3.70
N ILE A 94 5.03 14.39 -3.02
CA ILE A 94 4.97 14.55 -1.56
C ILE A 94 3.58 15.00 -1.12
N GLN A 95 2.98 15.97 -1.79
CA GLN A 95 1.63 16.45 -1.47
C GLN A 95 0.58 15.35 -1.65
N CYS A 96 0.70 14.55 -2.72
CA CYS A 96 -0.18 13.40 -2.96
C CYS A 96 -0.05 12.35 -1.86
N TYR A 97 1.18 12.04 -1.45
CA TYR A 97 1.43 11.08 -0.37
C TYR A 97 0.83 11.53 0.96
N LEU A 98 1.08 12.75 1.38
CA LEU A 98 0.54 13.30 2.63
C LEU A 98 -0.99 13.38 2.61
N SER A 99 -1.57 13.79 1.47
CA SER A 99 -3.02 13.81 1.30
C SER A 99 -3.62 12.39 1.37
N ALA A 100 -2.96 11.41 0.76
CA ALA A 100 -3.41 10.02 0.82
C ALA A 100 -3.36 9.47 2.24
N LEU A 101 -2.28 9.75 2.97
CA LEU A 101 -2.11 9.35 4.37
C LEU A 101 -3.24 9.92 5.25
N ASP A 102 -3.50 11.23 5.15
CA ASP A 102 -4.54 11.90 5.94
C ASP A 102 -5.94 11.32 5.64
N ASN A 103 -6.29 11.18 4.36
CA ASN A 103 -7.58 10.59 3.97
C ASN A 103 -7.72 9.12 4.43
N CYS A 104 -6.67 8.32 4.30
CA CYS A 104 -6.70 6.93 4.76
C CYS A 104 -6.82 6.84 6.28
N TYR A 105 -6.10 7.67 7.04
CA TYR A 105 -6.22 7.71 8.49
C TYR A 105 -7.63 8.08 8.95
N GLN A 106 -8.21 9.14 8.39
CA GLN A 106 -9.58 9.55 8.71
C GLN A 106 -10.61 8.46 8.36
N LEU A 107 -10.45 7.80 7.21
CA LEU A 107 -11.34 6.73 6.81
C LEU A 107 -11.18 5.49 7.71
N TYR A 108 -9.94 5.16 8.09
CA TYR A 108 -9.67 4.09 9.06
C TYR A 108 -10.39 4.35 10.39
N CYS A 109 -10.24 5.55 10.96
CA CYS A 109 -10.91 5.93 12.21
C CYS A 109 -12.43 5.79 12.12
N LYS A 110 -13.03 6.26 11.00
CA LYS A 110 -14.48 6.11 10.75
C LYS A 110 -14.90 4.64 10.65
N ASN A 111 -14.09 3.80 10.00
CA ASN A 111 -14.39 2.37 9.86
C ASN A 111 -14.32 1.66 11.21
N VAL A 112 -13.32 1.95 12.03
CA VAL A 112 -13.22 1.39 13.39
C VAL A 112 -14.40 1.83 14.25
N GLU A 113 -14.73 3.13 14.26
CA GLU A 113 -15.86 3.67 15.01
C GLU A 113 -17.17 2.99 14.61
N LYS A 114 -17.38 2.79 13.31
CA LYS A 114 -18.58 2.10 12.79
C LYS A 114 -18.69 0.64 13.22
N LEU A 115 -17.57 -0.07 13.33
CA LEU A 115 -17.53 -1.50 13.63
C LEU A 115 -17.51 -1.79 15.14
N SER A 116 -16.81 -0.98 15.91
CA SER A 116 -16.59 -1.22 17.35
C SER A 116 -17.27 -0.21 18.27
N ASN A 117 -17.86 0.86 17.71
CA ASN A 117 -18.39 2.01 18.46
C ASN A 117 -17.33 2.69 19.35
N GLN A 118 -16.05 2.56 19.00
CA GLN A 118 -14.92 3.16 19.71
C GLN A 118 -14.26 4.22 18.84
N LYS A 119 -14.02 5.39 19.40
CA LYS A 119 -13.19 6.40 18.76
C LYS A 119 -11.73 6.03 18.92
N VAL A 120 -10.99 6.17 17.83
CA VAL A 120 -9.54 5.94 17.81
C VAL A 120 -8.81 7.22 17.42
N ASP A 121 -7.63 7.40 18.01
CA ASP A 121 -6.70 8.47 17.71
C ASP A 121 -5.28 7.87 17.51
N LEU A 122 -4.27 8.71 17.44
CA LEU A 122 -2.88 8.26 17.23
C LEU A 122 -2.35 7.38 18.37
N ASN A 123 -2.90 7.48 19.58
CA ASN A 123 -2.47 6.66 20.73
C ASN A 123 -3.03 5.23 20.66
N HIS A 124 -3.92 4.97 19.72
CA HIS A 124 -4.44 3.62 19.45
C HIS A 124 -3.37 2.68 18.88
N PHE A 125 -2.33 3.22 18.26
CA PHE A 125 -1.32 2.45 17.55
C PHE A 125 -0.04 2.34 18.36
N ASP A 126 0.49 1.13 18.51
CA ASP A 126 1.81 0.90 19.10
C ASP A 126 2.94 1.32 18.14
N ALA A 127 2.71 1.19 16.83
CA ALA A 127 3.65 1.60 15.80
C ALA A 127 2.93 1.99 14.51
N MET A 128 3.47 2.95 13.79
CA MET A 128 3.01 3.35 12.46
C MET A 128 4.16 3.20 11.46
N LEU A 129 3.89 2.54 10.33
CA LEU A 129 4.87 2.31 9.29
C LEU A 129 4.55 3.20 8.08
N PHE A 130 5.55 3.94 7.64
CA PHE A 130 5.43 4.85 6.52
C PHE A 130 6.41 4.48 5.41
N HIS A 131 6.13 4.92 4.19
CA HIS A 131 7.09 4.92 3.11
C HIS A 131 8.18 5.96 3.40
N SER A 132 9.43 5.59 3.23
CA SER A 132 10.60 6.46 3.40
C SER A 132 10.92 7.22 2.12
#